data_91affcbf833fa14e58c08a4efc24ecba
#
_entry.id   91affcbf833fa14e58c08a4efc24ecba
#
_cell.length_a   1.000
_cell.length_b   1.000
_cell.length_c   1.000
_cell.angle_alpha   90.00
_cell.angle_beta   90.00
_cell.angle_gamma   90.00
#
_symmetry.space_group_name_H-M   'P 1'
#
loop_
_entity.id
_entity.type
_entity.pdbx_description
1 polymer ?
#
loop_
_entity_poly.entity_id
_entity_poly.type
_entity_poly.pdbx_seq_one_letter_code
_entity_poly.pdbx_strand_id
1 'polypeptide(L)'
;MGIVRTTPRTTDSVLPGLTLVAGGVAVAMVVSWLQPSVSALTVAVLLGAVVANVVTLPRSVTPGVKLAGRRLLRLGVVLLGLKLVFQDVLKLGYEILLLAVVAVVVTFVVTRWLGRVLGVSEGLSLLIATGFSICGASAVAAMNSVREQDEDDVAKALGLVTLFGTVAMFSLPALFPLTGLTPAQYGVWAGGSVHEVAQVVAAAGPVTGALAIAVAVKLTRVVLLAPMLAAVSFAERLKYPTSGQRPPIVPLFVLGFLAMAAIRATGLLPDVVLSAATFVDNVLLAAGMFALGTAVRLRSLIRSGPAVLLLGLLSTTVIVVLVLTGTVLIG
;
A
#
# COMPACT_ATOMS: atom_id res chain seq x y z
N MET A 1 -52.68 -14.12 6.56
CA MET A 1 -51.84 -14.12 5.34
C MET A 1 -51.40 -12.66 5.11
N GLY A 2 -50.34 -12.26 5.82
CA GLY A 2 -49.84 -10.88 5.80
C GLY A 2 -48.79 -10.73 4.70
N ILE A 3 -49.08 -9.89 3.71
CA ILE A 3 -48.12 -9.53 2.64
C ILE A 3 -47.09 -8.57 3.26
N VAL A 4 -45.88 -9.07 3.54
CA VAL A 4 -44.75 -8.23 3.89
C VAL A 4 -44.38 -7.45 2.61
N ARG A 5 -44.82 -6.18 2.54
CA ARG A 5 -44.31 -5.24 1.54
C ARG A 5 -42.84 -4.98 1.83
N THR A 6 -41.98 -5.64 1.11
CA THR A 6 -40.56 -5.23 0.99
C THR A 6 -40.54 -3.87 0.31
N THR A 7 -40.29 -2.82 1.09
CA THR A 7 -39.94 -1.50 0.52
C THR A 7 -38.75 -1.65 -0.38
N PRO A 8 -38.74 -1.05 -1.60
CA PRO A 8 -37.56 -1.08 -2.46
C PRO A 8 -36.40 -0.44 -1.70
N ARG A 9 -35.26 -1.15 -1.64
CA ARG A 9 -33.98 -0.57 -1.17
C ARG A 9 -33.75 0.70 -1.97
N THR A 10 -33.79 1.84 -1.28
CA THR A 10 -33.23 3.08 -1.80
C THR A 10 -31.82 2.76 -2.26
N THR A 11 -31.52 3.04 -3.53
CA THR A 11 -30.15 2.96 -4.06
C THR A 11 -29.28 3.83 -3.15
N ASP A 12 -28.50 3.20 -2.29
CA ASP A 12 -27.64 3.90 -1.33
C ASP A 12 -26.75 4.84 -2.13
N SER A 13 -27.06 6.15 -2.09
CA SER A 13 -26.34 7.17 -2.84
C SER A 13 -24.88 7.16 -2.41
N VAL A 14 -23.96 7.06 -3.36
CA VAL A 14 -22.51 7.14 -3.12
C VAL A 14 -22.05 8.57 -2.85
N LEU A 15 -22.89 9.56 -3.19
CA LEU A 15 -22.56 10.99 -3.12
C LEU A 15 -22.10 11.46 -1.72
N PRO A 16 -22.82 11.16 -0.61
CA PRO A 16 -22.40 11.64 0.70
C PRO A 16 -21.02 11.13 1.13
N GLY A 17 -20.69 9.90 0.76
CA GLY A 17 -19.36 9.33 1.03
C GLY A 17 -18.28 9.93 0.14
N LEU A 18 -18.57 10.16 -1.14
CA LEU A 18 -17.63 10.80 -2.06
C LEU A 18 -17.38 12.27 -1.71
N THR A 19 -18.39 13.03 -1.23
CA THR A 19 -18.17 14.42 -0.77
C THR A 19 -17.28 14.45 0.47
N LEU A 20 -17.46 13.52 1.41
CA LEU A 20 -16.57 13.38 2.56
C LEU A 20 -15.12 13.09 2.11
N VAL A 21 -14.94 12.14 1.20
CA VAL A 21 -13.62 11.79 0.65
C VAL A 21 -13.01 12.98 -0.08
N ALA A 22 -13.78 13.67 -0.92
CA ALA A 22 -13.31 14.86 -1.66
C ALA A 22 -12.86 15.98 -0.70
N GLY A 23 -13.61 16.23 0.38
CA GLY A 23 -13.22 17.16 1.43
C GLY A 23 -11.90 16.77 2.10
N GLY A 24 -11.75 15.49 2.47
CA GLY A 24 -10.51 14.97 3.03
C GLY A 24 -9.31 15.08 2.09
N VAL A 25 -9.52 14.79 0.80
CA VAL A 25 -8.48 14.97 -0.25
C VAL A 25 -8.11 16.43 -0.41
N ALA A 26 -9.09 17.34 -0.48
CA ALA A 26 -8.83 18.77 -0.61
C ALA A 26 -7.97 19.29 0.55
N VAL A 27 -8.32 18.93 1.80
CA VAL A 27 -7.52 19.28 2.97
C VAL A 27 -6.11 18.69 2.88
N ALA A 28 -5.99 17.40 2.49
CA ALA A 28 -4.70 16.75 2.37
C ALA A 28 -3.80 17.41 1.30
N MET A 29 -4.37 17.79 0.16
CA MET A 29 -3.65 18.49 -0.91
C MET A 29 -3.22 19.90 -0.46
N VAL A 30 -4.08 20.65 0.24
CA VAL A 30 -3.74 21.98 0.79
C VAL A 30 -2.61 21.86 1.81
N VAL A 31 -2.68 20.91 2.74
CA VAL A 31 -1.62 20.69 3.75
C VAL A 31 -0.30 20.35 3.06
N SER A 32 -0.32 19.47 2.06
CA SER A 32 0.88 19.12 1.30
C SER A 32 1.44 20.27 0.48
N TRP A 33 0.58 21.18 -0.01
CA TRP A 33 1.01 22.39 -0.71
C TRP A 33 1.67 23.39 0.25
N LEU A 34 1.10 23.57 1.46
CA LEU A 34 1.66 24.44 2.49
C LEU A 34 2.95 23.86 3.10
N GLN A 35 3.04 22.54 3.21
CA GLN A 35 4.17 21.83 3.79
C GLN A 35 4.66 20.74 2.82
N PRO A 36 5.53 21.07 1.86
CA PRO A 36 5.99 20.14 0.81
C PRO A 36 6.70 18.88 1.34
N SER A 37 7.22 18.93 2.57
CA SER A 37 7.84 17.78 3.24
C SER A 37 6.83 16.69 3.62
N VAL A 38 5.52 16.97 3.60
CA VAL A 38 4.47 16.04 4.00
C VAL A 38 3.65 15.63 2.78
N SER A 39 3.64 14.34 2.49
CA SER A 39 2.87 13.82 1.35
C SER A 39 1.36 13.94 1.58
N ALA A 40 0.62 14.38 0.56
CA ALA A 40 -0.85 14.42 0.56
C ALA A 40 -1.47 13.05 0.88
N LEU A 41 -0.83 11.96 0.46
CA LEU A 41 -1.30 10.58 0.71
C LEU A 41 -1.21 10.23 2.21
N THR A 42 -0.11 10.64 2.86
CA THR A 42 0.06 10.45 4.31
C THR A 42 -0.96 11.29 5.09
N VAL A 43 -1.15 12.56 4.71
CA VAL A 43 -2.18 13.40 5.33
C VAL A 43 -3.57 12.81 5.14
N ALA A 44 -3.89 12.34 3.93
CA ALA A 44 -5.20 11.76 3.63
C ALA A 44 -5.51 10.55 4.52
N VAL A 45 -4.58 9.58 4.67
CA VAL A 45 -4.82 8.40 5.52
C VAL A 45 -4.94 8.78 6.99
N LEU A 46 -4.13 9.71 7.48
CA LEU A 46 -4.20 10.18 8.86
C LEU A 46 -5.52 10.93 9.13
N LEU A 47 -5.95 11.82 8.22
CA LEU A 47 -7.25 12.49 8.31
C LEU A 47 -8.41 11.48 8.32
N GLY A 48 -8.36 10.48 7.43
CA GLY A 48 -9.35 9.40 7.43
C GLY A 48 -9.41 8.67 8.77
N ALA A 49 -8.25 8.32 9.33
CA ALA A 49 -8.15 7.67 10.64
C ALA A 49 -8.68 8.56 11.77
N VAL A 50 -8.32 9.85 11.78
CA VAL A 50 -8.85 10.81 12.76
C VAL A 50 -10.36 10.89 12.67
N VAL A 51 -10.92 11.09 11.47
CA VAL A 51 -12.37 11.17 11.25
C VAL A 51 -13.07 9.91 11.77
N ALA A 52 -12.55 8.72 11.49
CA ALA A 52 -13.17 7.46 11.93
C ALA A 52 -13.08 7.20 13.44
N ASN A 53 -12.14 7.82 14.14
CA ASN A 53 -11.94 7.64 15.58
C ASN A 53 -12.59 8.75 16.42
N VAL A 54 -12.83 9.94 15.82
CA VAL A 54 -13.46 11.08 16.48
C VAL A 54 -14.95 11.15 16.18
N VAL A 55 -15.37 10.82 14.94
CA VAL A 55 -16.76 10.95 14.49
C VAL A 55 -17.33 9.58 14.17
N THR A 56 -18.54 9.32 14.66
CA THR A 56 -19.30 8.14 14.22
C THR A 56 -19.86 8.41 12.82
N LEU A 57 -19.25 7.81 11.81
CA LEU A 57 -19.68 7.99 10.43
C LEU A 57 -21.08 7.43 10.18
N PRO A 58 -22.02 8.22 9.64
CA PRO A 58 -23.34 7.75 9.27
C PRO A 58 -23.27 6.63 8.22
N ARG A 59 -24.24 5.72 8.23
CA ARG A 59 -24.31 4.62 7.24
C ARG A 59 -24.40 5.13 5.80
N SER A 60 -24.96 6.31 5.59
CA SER A 60 -25.10 6.96 4.27
C SER A 60 -23.77 7.27 3.58
N VAL A 61 -22.68 7.48 4.32
CA VAL A 61 -21.35 7.75 3.73
C VAL A 61 -20.60 6.48 3.35
N THR A 62 -20.97 5.34 3.93
CA THR A 62 -20.27 4.06 3.75
C THR A 62 -20.13 3.63 2.27
N PRO A 63 -21.18 3.71 1.41
CA PRO A 63 -21.06 3.30 0.00
C PRO A 63 -20.02 4.10 -0.78
N GLY A 64 -19.98 5.43 -0.61
CA GLY A 64 -19.01 6.30 -1.28
C GLY A 64 -17.58 6.09 -0.78
N VAL A 65 -17.40 5.92 0.53
CA VAL A 65 -16.08 5.59 1.11
C VAL A 65 -15.59 4.22 0.62
N LYS A 66 -16.44 3.19 0.61
CA LYS A 66 -16.07 1.87 0.05
C LYS A 66 -15.72 1.95 -1.44
N LEU A 67 -16.42 2.77 -2.22
CA LEU A 67 -16.09 3.00 -3.63
C LEU A 67 -14.70 3.64 -3.77
N ALA A 68 -14.39 4.66 -2.98
CA ALA A 68 -13.07 5.32 -2.99
C ALA A 68 -11.95 4.34 -2.60
N GLY A 69 -12.09 3.60 -1.51
CA GLY A 69 -11.10 2.63 -1.05
C GLY A 69 -10.89 1.42 -1.97
N ARG A 70 -11.89 1.09 -2.82
CA ARG A 70 -11.79 -0.06 -3.73
C ARG A 70 -11.52 0.35 -5.18
N ARG A 71 -12.32 1.27 -5.75
CA ARG A 71 -12.22 1.60 -7.19
C ARG A 71 -11.25 2.74 -7.46
N LEU A 72 -11.34 3.86 -6.72
CA LEU A 72 -10.44 4.99 -6.95
C LEU A 72 -9.00 4.62 -6.64
N LEU A 73 -8.77 3.87 -5.54
CA LEU A 73 -7.45 3.36 -5.20
C LEU A 73 -6.86 2.49 -6.33
N ARG A 74 -7.66 1.56 -6.89
CA ARG A 74 -7.18 0.70 -7.99
C ARG A 74 -6.87 1.49 -9.25
N LEU A 75 -7.67 2.50 -9.58
CA LEU A 75 -7.40 3.39 -10.71
C LEU A 75 -6.12 4.21 -10.46
N GLY A 76 -5.91 4.71 -9.25
CA GLY A 76 -4.64 5.34 -8.85
C GLY A 76 -3.46 4.38 -9.04
N VAL A 77 -3.56 3.14 -8.55
CA VAL A 77 -2.50 2.14 -8.77
C VAL A 77 -2.24 1.86 -10.25
N VAL A 78 -3.26 1.88 -11.11
CA VAL A 78 -3.07 1.76 -12.58
C VAL A 78 -2.25 2.93 -13.11
N LEU A 79 -2.63 4.17 -12.77
CA LEU A 79 -1.91 5.38 -13.23
C LEU A 79 -0.50 5.49 -12.66
N LEU A 80 -0.25 4.91 -11.47
CA LEU A 80 1.08 4.85 -10.88
C LEU A 80 2.11 4.18 -11.83
N GLY A 81 1.65 3.29 -12.71
CA GLY A 81 2.50 2.69 -13.76
C GLY A 81 3.17 3.73 -14.66
N LEU A 82 2.52 4.88 -14.92
CA LEU A 82 3.11 5.97 -15.70
C LEU A 82 4.28 6.69 -14.98
N LYS A 83 4.41 6.51 -13.67
CA LYS A 83 5.57 7.02 -12.90
C LYS A 83 6.76 6.06 -12.94
N LEU A 84 6.57 4.83 -13.39
CA LEU A 84 7.63 3.84 -13.50
C LEU A 84 8.51 4.15 -14.71
N VAL A 85 9.67 4.73 -14.47
CA VAL A 85 10.71 4.90 -15.50
C VAL A 85 11.55 3.63 -15.51
N PHE A 86 11.29 2.76 -16.48
CA PHE A 86 11.95 1.45 -16.58
C PHE A 86 13.47 1.56 -16.67
N GLN A 87 13.98 2.61 -17.33
CA GLN A 87 15.42 2.90 -17.40
C GLN A 87 16.02 3.18 -16.02
N ASP A 88 15.31 3.86 -15.12
CA ASP A 88 15.82 4.12 -13.78
C ASP A 88 15.86 2.85 -12.94
N VAL A 89 14.91 1.94 -13.15
CA VAL A 89 14.94 0.60 -12.53
C VAL A 89 16.13 -0.21 -13.03
N LEU A 90 16.43 -0.18 -14.34
CA LEU A 90 17.59 -0.88 -14.90
C LEU A 90 18.92 -0.28 -14.43
N LYS A 91 18.98 1.04 -14.22
CA LYS A 91 20.18 1.72 -13.68
C LYS A 91 20.50 1.35 -12.24
N LEU A 92 19.55 0.79 -11.48
CA LEU A 92 19.80 0.31 -10.11
C LEU A 92 20.84 -0.81 -10.06
N GLY A 93 21.04 -1.52 -11.16
CA GLY A 93 21.89 -2.70 -11.20
C GLY A 93 21.17 -3.97 -10.73
N TYR A 94 21.69 -5.12 -11.16
CA TYR A 94 21.08 -6.42 -10.85
C TYR A 94 21.13 -6.76 -9.36
N GLU A 95 22.11 -6.26 -8.63
CA GLU A 95 22.29 -6.51 -7.19
C GLU A 95 21.16 -5.90 -6.36
N ILE A 96 20.78 -4.65 -6.65
CA ILE A 96 19.64 -3.99 -5.98
C ILE A 96 18.32 -4.63 -6.38
N LEU A 97 18.19 -5.04 -7.65
CA LEU A 97 16.99 -5.78 -8.10
C LEU A 97 16.88 -7.12 -7.38
N LEU A 98 17.99 -7.85 -7.24
CA LEU A 98 18.03 -9.10 -6.48
C LEU A 98 17.69 -8.86 -4.99
N LEU A 99 18.27 -7.82 -4.38
CA LEU A 99 17.95 -7.43 -3.01
C LEU A 99 16.45 -7.14 -2.85
N ALA A 100 15.83 -6.45 -3.80
CA ALA A 100 14.38 -6.19 -3.76
C ALA A 100 13.56 -7.49 -3.81
N VAL A 101 13.93 -8.45 -4.66
CA VAL A 101 13.28 -9.78 -4.73
C VAL A 101 13.47 -10.54 -3.42
N VAL A 102 14.70 -10.61 -2.91
CA VAL A 102 15.02 -11.28 -1.64
C VAL A 102 14.25 -10.64 -0.49
N ALA A 103 14.20 -9.30 -0.42
CA ALA A 103 13.46 -8.58 0.61
C ALA A 103 11.97 -8.94 0.57
N VAL A 104 11.37 -9.00 -0.61
CA VAL A 104 9.95 -9.38 -0.77
C VAL A 104 9.72 -10.81 -0.31
N VAL A 105 10.50 -11.77 -0.82
CA VAL A 105 10.32 -13.20 -0.53
C VAL A 105 10.57 -13.50 0.95
N VAL A 106 11.70 -13.03 1.48
CA VAL A 106 12.05 -13.29 2.90
C VAL A 106 11.03 -12.66 3.82
N THR A 107 10.67 -11.38 3.61
CA THR A 107 9.68 -10.71 4.46
C THR A 107 8.34 -11.44 4.40
N PHE A 108 7.88 -11.84 3.22
CA PHE A 108 6.62 -12.57 3.07
C PHE A 108 6.63 -13.90 3.82
N VAL A 109 7.67 -14.70 3.61
CA VAL A 109 7.79 -16.03 4.24
C VAL A 109 7.96 -15.92 5.75
N VAL A 110 8.85 -15.04 6.22
CA VAL A 110 9.12 -14.84 7.65
C VAL A 110 7.89 -14.27 8.36
N THR A 111 7.19 -13.30 7.77
CA THR A 111 5.96 -12.76 8.37
C THR A 111 4.88 -13.84 8.50
N ARG A 112 4.70 -14.70 7.48
CA ARG A 112 3.76 -15.81 7.57
C ARG A 112 4.16 -16.84 8.63
N TRP A 113 5.44 -17.14 8.74
CA TRP A 113 5.96 -18.02 9.78
C TRP A 113 5.77 -17.44 11.19
N LEU A 114 6.13 -16.17 11.38
CA LEU A 114 5.92 -15.44 12.64
C LEU A 114 4.43 -15.39 13.02
N GLY A 115 3.55 -15.17 12.04
CA GLY A 115 2.10 -15.18 12.28
C GLY A 115 1.61 -16.49 12.84
N ARG A 116 2.10 -17.62 12.32
CA ARG A 116 1.79 -18.97 12.87
C ARG A 116 2.31 -19.13 14.30
N VAL A 117 3.57 -18.75 14.56
CA VAL A 117 4.19 -18.85 15.88
C VAL A 117 3.46 -18.00 16.92
N LEU A 118 2.99 -16.81 16.52
CA LEU A 118 2.27 -15.89 17.39
C LEU A 118 0.76 -16.19 17.51
N GLY A 119 0.27 -17.24 16.84
CA GLY A 119 -1.16 -17.61 16.87
C GLY A 119 -2.08 -16.62 16.14
N VAL A 120 -1.57 -15.82 15.21
CA VAL A 120 -2.35 -14.91 14.36
C VAL A 120 -3.03 -15.71 13.25
N SER A 121 -4.30 -15.39 12.92
CA SER A 121 -5.05 -16.09 11.88
C SER A 121 -4.29 -16.15 10.56
N GLU A 122 -4.49 -17.24 9.80
CA GLU A 122 -3.82 -17.43 8.50
C GLU A 122 -4.17 -16.30 7.52
N GLY A 123 -5.43 -15.85 7.54
CA GLY A 123 -5.92 -14.76 6.70
C GLY A 123 -5.24 -13.44 7.02
N LEU A 124 -5.25 -13.03 8.27
CA LEU A 124 -4.59 -11.80 8.72
C LEU A 124 -3.08 -11.85 8.48
N SER A 125 -2.43 -12.98 8.79
CA SER A 125 -0.99 -13.18 8.54
C SER A 125 -0.65 -13.07 7.04
N LEU A 126 -1.51 -13.57 6.14
CA LEU A 126 -1.34 -13.44 4.69
C LEU A 126 -1.42 -11.99 4.25
N LEU A 127 -2.42 -11.25 4.73
CA LEU A 127 -2.61 -9.83 4.41
C LEU A 127 -1.45 -8.98 4.90
N ILE A 128 -1.01 -9.20 6.17
CA ILE A 128 0.14 -8.50 6.74
C ILE A 128 1.41 -8.83 5.94
N ALA A 129 1.68 -10.12 5.67
CA ALA A 129 2.85 -10.53 4.92
C ALA A 129 2.91 -9.87 3.53
N THR A 130 1.78 -9.82 2.83
CA THR A 130 1.69 -9.18 1.51
C THR A 130 1.89 -7.67 1.59
N GLY A 131 1.23 -7.01 2.54
CA GLY A 131 1.33 -5.56 2.73
C GLY A 131 2.74 -5.11 3.05
N PHE A 132 3.38 -5.76 4.01
CA PHE A 132 4.72 -5.40 4.49
C PHE A 132 5.83 -5.75 3.48
N SER A 133 5.66 -6.82 2.71
CA SER A 133 6.66 -7.23 1.72
C SER A 133 6.64 -6.42 0.43
N ILE A 134 5.53 -5.80 0.03
CA ILE A 134 5.42 -5.14 -1.28
C ILE A 134 5.19 -3.63 -1.16
N CYS A 135 3.92 -3.18 -1.18
CA CYS A 135 3.59 -1.76 -1.29
C CYS A 135 2.50 -1.30 -0.31
N GLY A 136 2.33 -2.01 0.78
CA GLY A 136 1.44 -1.59 1.85
C GLY A 136 -0.03 -1.86 1.54
N ALA A 137 -0.86 -0.85 1.72
CA ALA A 137 -2.31 -0.95 1.64
C ALA A 137 -2.82 -1.45 0.28
N SER A 138 -2.20 -1.04 -0.83
CA SER A 138 -2.58 -1.53 -2.17
C SER A 138 -2.31 -3.03 -2.34
N ALA A 139 -1.24 -3.56 -1.76
CA ALA A 139 -0.94 -4.98 -1.77
C ALA A 139 -1.91 -5.79 -0.91
N VAL A 140 -2.30 -5.28 0.28
CA VAL A 140 -3.38 -5.86 1.10
C VAL A 140 -4.69 -5.94 0.33
N ALA A 141 -5.11 -4.84 -0.32
CA ALA A 141 -6.33 -4.82 -1.12
C ALA A 141 -6.27 -5.77 -2.31
N ALA A 142 -5.11 -5.89 -2.97
CA ALA A 142 -4.88 -6.80 -4.07
C ALA A 142 -4.97 -8.26 -3.61
N MET A 143 -4.31 -8.62 -2.50
CA MET A 143 -4.37 -9.96 -1.94
C MET A 143 -5.78 -10.33 -1.50
N ASN A 144 -6.51 -9.40 -0.88
CA ASN A 144 -7.91 -9.63 -0.50
C ASN A 144 -8.84 -9.84 -1.71
N SER A 145 -8.47 -9.37 -2.90
CA SER A 145 -9.24 -9.65 -4.12
C SER A 145 -8.97 -11.05 -4.70
N VAL A 146 -7.86 -11.68 -4.34
CA VAL A 146 -7.49 -13.05 -4.74
C VAL A 146 -8.01 -14.07 -3.72
N ARG A 147 -7.85 -13.76 -2.45
CA ARG A 147 -8.33 -14.56 -1.32
C ARG A 147 -9.07 -13.64 -0.35
N GLU A 148 -10.39 -13.67 -0.44
CA GLU A 148 -11.26 -12.83 0.40
C GLU A 148 -11.08 -13.18 1.88
N GLN A 149 -10.90 -12.17 2.72
CA GLN A 149 -10.75 -12.26 4.15
C GLN A 149 -11.82 -11.40 4.84
N ASP A 150 -12.03 -11.64 6.13
CA ASP A 150 -12.96 -10.86 6.93
C ASP A 150 -12.61 -9.36 6.89
N GLU A 151 -13.63 -8.50 6.82
CA GLU A 151 -13.45 -7.03 6.78
C GLU A 151 -12.62 -6.51 7.98
N ASP A 152 -12.70 -7.16 9.14
CA ASP A 152 -11.94 -6.83 10.34
C ASP A 152 -10.45 -7.16 10.18
N ASP A 153 -10.11 -8.31 9.59
CA ASP A 153 -8.72 -8.70 9.30
C ASP A 153 -8.10 -7.76 8.26
N VAL A 154 -8.87 -7.37 7.22
CA VAL A 154 -8.43 -6.37 6.24
C VAL A 154 -8.15 -5.03 6.92
N ALA A 155 -9.07 -4.55 7.78
CA ALA A 155 -8.92 -3.30 8.50
C ALA A 155 -7.70 -3.31 9.44
N LYS A 156 -7.46 -4.42 10.15
CA LYS A 156 -6.27 -4.62 11.00
C LYS A 156 -4.99 -4.58 10.18
N ALA A 157 -4.92 -5.32 9.07
CA ALA A 157 -3.75 -5.34 8.20
C ALA A 157 -3.44 -3.94 7.65
N LEU A 158 -4.46 -3.20 7.18
CA LEU A 158 -4.32 -1.81 6.73
C LEU A 158 -3.82 -0.89 7.83
N GLY A 159 -4.40 -1.02 9.04
CA GLY A 159 -3.98 -0.24 10.20
C GLY A 159 -2.53 -0.48 10.58
N LEU A 160 -2.07 -1.74 10.58
CA LEU A 160 -0.69 -2.11 10.87
C LEU A 160 0.29 -1.58 9.82
N VAL A 161 -0.03 -1.75 8.53
CA VAL A 161 0.78 -1.22 7.43
C VAL A 161 0.96 0.29 7.56
N THR A 162 -0.14 1.00 7.82
CA THR A 162 -0.12 2.46 7.99
C THR A 162 0.69 2.86 9.23
N LEU A 163 0.47 2.19 10.36
CA LEU A 163 1.16 2.48 11.62
C LEU A 163 2.68 2.26 11.48
N PHE A 164 3.09 1.04 11.14
CA PHE A 164 4.52 0.71 11.07
C PHE A 164 5.22 1.35 9.88
N GLY A 165 4.51 1.59 8.78
CA GLY A 165 5.02 2.37 7.67
C GLY A 165 5.26 3.83 8.07
N THR A 166 4.37 4.42 8.89
CA THR A 166 4.56 5.78 9.43
C THR A 166 5.73 5.82 10.42
N VAL A 167 5.84 4.82 11.30
CA VAL A 167 6.99 4.70 12.20
C VAL A 167 8.29 4.62 11.38
N ALA A 168 8.36 3.76 10.36
CA ALA A 168 9.52 3.65 9.49
C ALA A 168 9.83 4.96 8.74
N MET A 169 8.79 5.65 8.25
CA MET A 169 8.91 6.93 7.53
C MET A 169 9.64 8.00 8.35
N PHE A 170 9.42 8.06 9.66
CA PHE A 170 10.09 9.01 10.53
C PHE A 170 11.40 8.47 11.11
N SER A 171 11.47 7.16 11.40
CA SER A 171 12.64 6.55 12.02
C SER A 171 13.83 6.47 11.07
N LEU A 172 13.62 6.12 9.80
CA LEU A 172 14.73 5.91 8.88
C LEU A 172 15.55 7.17 8.62
N PRO A 173 14.95 8.36 8.30
CA PRO A 173 15.74 9.58 8.15
C PRO A 173 16.42 10.01 9.46
N ALA A 174 15.82 9.75 10.63
CA ALA A 174 16.43 10.03 11.92
C ALA A 174 17.63 9.12 12.21
N LEU A 175 17.60 7.87 11.75
CA LEU A 175 18.67 6.90 11.89
C LEU A 175 19.77 7.06 10.83
N PHE A 176 19.47 7.67 9.69
CA PHE A 176 20.40 7.81 8.56
C PHE A 176 21.78 8.34 8.96
N PRO A 177 21.93 9.40 9.76
CA PRO A 177 23.25 9.91 10.16
C PRO A 177 24.09 8.91 10.95
N LEU A 178 23.47 7.91 11.56
CA LEU A 178 24.14 6.90 12.38
C LEU A 178 24.58 5.68 11.56
N THR A 179 24.10 5.55 10.33
CA THR A 179 24.35 4.35 9.49
C THR A 179 25.64 4.43 8.67
N GLY A 180 26.19 5.61 8.46
CA GLY A 180 27.32 5.82 7.55
C GLY A 180 27.01 5.60 6.05
N LEU A 181 25.73 5.41 5.69
CA LEU A 181 25.31 5.21 4.31
C LEU A 181 25.49 6.49 3.48
N THR A 182 25.81 6.33 2.22
CA THR A 182 25.68 7.42 1.23
C THR A 182 24.20 7.74 0.97
N PRO A 183 23.87 8.93 0.43
CA PRO A 183 22.48 9.25 0.05
C PRO A 183 21.86 8.23 -0.92
N ALA A 184 22.65 7.69 -1.85
CA ALA A 184 22.19 6.66 -2.78
C ALA A 184 21.82 5.36 -2.06
N GLN A 185 22.69 4.88 -1.19
CA GLN A 185 22.44 3.70 -0.33
C GLN A 185 21.25 3.91 0.60
N TYR A 186 21.14 5.10 1.19
CA TYR A 186 19.94 5.44 1.97
C TYR A 186 18.67 5.37 1.13
N GLY A 187 18.71 5.82 -0.14
CA GLY A 187 17.61 5.65 -1.08
C GLY A 187 17.20 4.20 -1.26
N VAL A 188 18.16 3.28 -1.40
CA VAL A 188 17.89 1.84 -1.49
C VAL A 188 17.27 1.33 -0.20
N TRP A 189 17.83 1.70 0.96
CA TRP A 189 17.32 1.29 2.26
C TRP A 189 15.89 1.80 2.51
N ALA A 190 15.62 3.08 2.29
CA ALA A 190 14.30 3.67 2.47
C ALA A 190 13.26 3.07 1.51
N GLY A 191 13.60 2.97 0.21
CA GLY A 191 12.71 2.39 -0.81
C GLY A 191 12.41 0.91 -0.58
N GLY A 192 13.42 0.17 -0.11
CA GLY A 192 13.32 -1.25 0.21
C GLY A 192 12.64 -1.56 1.54
N SER A 193 12.59 -0.62 2.50
CA SER A 193 12.09 -0.88 3.87
C SER A 193 10.71 -0.28 4.14
N VAL A 194 10.48 0.97 3.78
CA VAL A 194 9.22 1.68 4.05
C VAL A 194 8.06 1.03 3.29
N HIS A 195 6.87 0.98 3.87
CA HIS A 195 5.79 0.15 3.35
C HIS A 195 5.05 0.75 2.15
N GLU A 196 4.76 2.04 2.13
CA GLU A 196 3.96 2.68 1.09
C GLU A 196 4.79 3.66 0.23
N VAL A 197 4.41 3.82 -1.05
CA VAL A 197 5.12 4.74 -1.97
C VAL A 197 5.15 6.16 -1.43
N ALA A 198 4.01 6.64 -0.88
CA ALA A 198 3.94 7.97 -0.30
C ALA A 198 4.86 8.16 0.90
N GLN A 199 4.93 7.15 1.77
CA GLN A 199 5.82 7.16 2.92
C GLN A 199 7.29 7.10 2.49
N VAL A 200 7.62 6.38 1.39
CA VAL A 200 8.96 6.39 0.79
C VAL A 200 9.35 7.79 0.34
N VAL A 201 8.43 8.48 -0.36
CA VAL A 201 8.67 9.87 -0.79
C VAL A 201 8.95 10.79 0.41
N ALA A 202 8.15 10.65 1.47
CA ALA A 202 8.34 11.44 2.69
C ALA A 202 9.63 11.09 3.45
N ALA A 203 10.01 9.80 3.51
CA ALA A 203 11.23 9.35 4.17
C ALA A 203 12.50 9.75 3.39
N ALA A 204 12.48 9.65 2.06
CA ALA A 204 13.67 9.90 1.23
C ALA A 204 13.79 11.38 0.81
N GLY A 205 12.69 12.13 0.78
CA GLY A 205 12.68 13.52 0.35
C GLY A 205 13.66 14.45 1.08
N PRO A 206 13.82 14.35 2.42
CA PRO A 206 14.77 15.18 3.17
C PRO A 206 16.25 14.91 2.83
N VAL A 207 16.59 13.76 2.22
CA VAL A 207 17.96 13.39 1.89
C VAL A 207 18.23 13.65 0.41
N THR A 208 19.01 14.69 0.11
CA THR A 208 19.32 15.08 -1.28
C THR A 208 19.99 13.92 -2.03
N GLY A 209 19.44 13.56 -3.19
CA GLY A 209 19.93 12.46 -4.04
C GLY A 209 19.33 11.08 -3.73
N ALA A 210 18.59 10.90 -2.63
CA ALA A 210 18.00 9.61 -2.26
C ALA A 210 16.64 9.33 -2.93
N LEU A 211 15.82 10.37 -3.17
CA LEU A 211 14.42 10.23 -3.54
C LEU A 211 14.19 9.39 -4.80
N ALA A 212 14.90 9.68 -5.88
CA ALA A 212 14.71 8.98 -7.15
C ALA A 212 15.01 7.47 -7.01
N ILE A 213 16.10 7.14 -6.33
CA ILE A 213 16.51 5.76 -6.08
C ILE A 213 15.48 5.05 -5.20
N ALA A 214 15.05 5.70 -4.11
CA ALA A 214 14.07 5.14 -3.20
C ALA A 214 12.74 4.82 -3.90
N VAL A 215 12.26 5.72 -4.76
CA VAL A 215 11.04 5.52 -5.54
C VAL A 215 11.24 4.38 -6.56
N ALA A 216 12.37 4.33 -7.27
CA ALA A 216 12.66 3.26 -8.22
C ALA A 216 12.70 1.88 -7.56
N VAL A 217 13.40 1.75 -6.43
CA VAL A 217 13.42 0.50 -5.62
C VAL A 217 12.02 0.12 -5.17
N LYS A 218 11.22 1.08 -4.69
CA LYS A 218 9.85 0.81 -4.28
C LYS A 218 8.96 0.36 -5.42
N LEU A 219 9.08 0.98 -6.60
CA LEU A 219 8.30 0.60 -7.78
C LEU A 219 8.70 -0.79 -8.30
N THR A 220 9.97 -1.19 -8.20
CA THR A 220 10.40 -2.56 -8.46
C THR A 220 9.64 -3.57 -7.60
N ARG A 221 9.47 -3.29 -6.30
CA ARG A 221 8.66 -4.15 -5.41
C ARG A 221 7.18 -4.18 -5.83
N VAL A 222 6.62 -3.07 -6.32
CA VAL A 222 5.23 -3.03 -6.83
C VAL A 222 5.07 -3.97 -8.03
N VAL A 223 6.05 -4.04 -8.92
CA VAL A 223 6.04 -5.00 -10.06
C VAL A 223 5.98 -6.44 -9.56
N LEU A 224 6.66 -6.77 -8.45
CA LEU A 224 6.64 -8.10 -7.84
C LEU A 224 5.28 -8.51 -7.26
N LEU A 225 4.33 -7.58 -7.14
CA LEU A 225 2.96 -7.89 -6.74
C LEU A 225 2.30 -8.88 -7.72
N ALA A 226 2.51 -8.70 -9.03
CA ALA A 226 1.91 -9.55 -10.05
C ALA A 226 2.30 -11.04 -9.89
N PRO A 227 3.59 -11.41 -9.86
CA PRO A 227 3.99 -12.81 -9.67
C PRO A 227 3.61 -13.35 -8.29
N MET A 228 3.62 -12.52 -7.24
CA MET A 228 3.20 -12.95 -5.90
C MET A 228 1.71 -13.33 -5.88
N LEU A 229 0.83 -12.49 -6.42
CA LEU A 229 -0.60 -12.76 -6.49
C LEU A 229 -0.87 -14.00 -7.36
N ALA A 230 -0.15 -14.14 -8.48
CA ALA A 230 -0.24 -15.32 -9.34
C ALA A 230 0.14 -16.59 -8.58
N ALA A 231 1.23 -16.57 -7.82
CA ALA A 231 1.70 -17.71 -7.02
C ALA A 231 0.68 -18.11 -5.95
N VAL A 232 0.14 -17.14 -5.20
CA VAL A 232 -0.89 -17.40 -4.19
C VAL A 232 -2.18 -17.90 -4.83
N SER A 233 -2.64 -17.27 -5.92
CA SER A 233 -3.84 -17.71 -6.65
C SER A 233 -3.69 -19.14 -7.18
N PHE A 234 -2.51 -19.49 -7.69
CA PHE A 234 -2.21 -20.84 -8.16
C PHE A 234 -2.22 -21.85 -7.00
N ALA A 235 -1.58 -21.53 -5.87
CA ALA A 235 -1.58 -22.36 -4.68
C ALA A 235 -3.00 -22.61 -4.12
N GLU A 236 -3.85 -21.58 -4.11
CA GLU A 236 -5.26 -21.73 -3.69
C GLU A 236 -6.06 -22.63 -4.65
N ARG A 237 -5.81 -22.54 -5.96
CA ARG A 237 -6.46 -23.43 -6.95
C ARG A 237 -6.07 -24.89 -6.78
N LEU A 238 -4.82 -25.16 -6.36
CA LEU A 238 -4.36 -26.51 -6.07
C LEU A 238 -5.00 -27.08 -4.79
N LYS A 239 -5.21 -26.23 -3.77
CA LYS A 239 -5.86 -26.63 -2.51
C LYS A 239 -7.36 -26.89 -2.66
N TYR A 240 -8.05 -26.09 -3.50
CA TYR A 240 -9.50 -26.14 -3.64
C TYR A 240 -9.92 -26.28 -5.12
N PRO A 241 -9.75 -27.48 -5.72
CA PRO A 241 -10.00 -27.70 -7.15
C PRO A 241 -11.46 -27.50 -7.56
N THR A 242 -12.40 -27.63 -6.62
CA THR A 242 -13.85 -27.67 -6.87
C THR A 242 -14.62 -26.38 -6.54
N SER A 243 -13.96 -25.32 -6.08
CA SER A 243 -14.63 -24.06 -5.81
C SER A 243 -15.05 -23.35 -7.12
N GLY A 244 -16.37 -23.16 -7.30
CA GLY A 244 -16.96 -22.68 -8.56
C GLY A 244 -16.58 -21.26 -8.98
N GLN A 245 -16.02 -20.43 -8.09
CA GLN A 245 -15.48 -19.09 -8.40
C GLN A 245 -13.95 -19.11 -8.28
N ARG A 246 -13.30 -19.22 -9.43
CA ARG A 246 -11.82 -19.13 -9.48
C ARG A 246 -11.41 -17.66 -9.53
N PRO A 247 -10.69 -17.13 -8.52
CA PRO A 247 -10.17 -15.77 -8.60
C PRO A 247 -9.25 -15.61 -9.84
N PRO A 248 -9.21 -14.43 -10.46
CA PRO A 248 -8.30 -14.19 -11.58
C PRO A 248 -6.85 -14.38 -11.11
N ILE A 249 -6.01 -14.99 -11.97
CA ILE A 249 -4.59 -15.21 -11.66
C ILE A 249 -3.89 -13.88 -11.40
N VAL A 250 -4.22 -12.87 -12.20
CA VAL A 250 -3.73 -11.50 -12.03
C VAL A 250 -4.92 -10.55 -12.05
N PRO A 251 -5.13 -9.72 -11.02
CA PRO A 251 -6.19 -8.73 -11.02
C PRO A 251 -6.03 -7.71 -12.16
N LEU A 252 -7.15 -7.29 -12.78
CA LEU A 252 -7.14 -6.37 -13.92
C LEU A 252 -6.39 -5.06 -13.65
N PHE A 253 -6.44 -4.52 -12.44
CA PHE A 253 -5.73 -3.28 -12.13
C PHE A 253 -4.21 -3.47 -12.12
N VAL A 254 -3.71 -4.66 -11.82
CA VAL A 254 -2.27 -4.99 -11.90
C VAL A 254 -1.84 -5.06 -13.38
N LEU A 255 -2.66 -5.67 -14.23
CA LEU A 255 -2.42 -5.64 -15.68
C LEU A 255 -2.46 -4.20 -16.21
N GLY A 256 -3.42 -3.39 -15.73
CA GLY A 256 -3.50 -1.97 -16.04
C GLY A 256 -2.24 -1.21 -15.63
N PHE A 257 -1.70 -1.46 -14.42
CA PHE A 257 -0.43 -0.89 -13.96
C PHE A 257 0.73 -1.26 -14.90
N LEU A 258 0.87 -2.55 -15.24
CA LEU A 258 1.92 -3.01 -16.16
C LEU A 258 1.76 -2.41 -17.56
N ALA A 259 0.53 -2.29 -18.06
CA ALA A 259 0.25 -1.64 -19.34
C ALA A 259 0.65 -0.15 -19.32
N MET A 260 0.32 0.58 -18.27
CA MET A 260 0.72 1.98 -18.11
C MET A 260 2.25 2.12 -17.99
N ALA A 261 2.91 1.22 -17.29
CA ALA A 261 4.37 1.17 -17.23
C ALA A 261 5.00 0.90 -18.61
N ALA A 262 4.42 -0.02 -19.38
CA ALA A 262 4.85 -0.29 -20.76
C ALA A 262 4.65 0.94 -21.67
N ILE A 263 3.51 1.62 -21.58
CA ILE A 263 3.24 2.86 -22.32
C ILE A 263 4.27 3.94 -21.93
N ARG A 264 4.59 4.09 -20.65
CA ARG A 264 5.62 5.02 -20.18
C ARG A 264 6.98 4.71 -20.78
N ALA A 265 7.33 3.43 -20.89
CA ALA A 265 8.60 2.96 -21.43
C ALA A 265 8.78 3.30 -22.93
N THR A 266 7.70 3.51 -23.69
CA THR A 266 7.78 3.92 -25.11
C THR A 266 8.37 5.32 -25.30
N GLY A 267 8.31 6.18 -24.26
CA GLY A 267 8.73 7.58 -24.36
C GLY A 267 7.84 8.48 -25.21
N LEU A 268 6.71 7.98 -25.72
CA LEU A 268 5.82 8.71 -26.64
C LEU A 268 4.87 9.71 -25.96
N LEU A 269 4.76 9.64 -24.64
CA LEU A 269 3.82 10.51 -23.90
C LEU A 269 4.42 11.91 -23.69
N PRO A 270 3.71 12.98 -24.12
CA PRO A 270 4.12 14.35 -23.83
C PRO A 270 4.15 14.63 -22.32
N ASP A 271 5.02 15.53 -21.87
CA ASP A 271 5.15 15.92 -20.47
C ASP A 271 3.86 16.48 -19.86
N VAL A 272 3.03 17.16 -20.66
CA VAL A 272 1.73 17.67 -20.23
C VAL A 272 0.80 16.52 -19.84
N VAL A 273 0.78 15.42 -20.62
CA VAL A 273 -0.04 14.23 -20.31
C VAL A 273 0.48 13.54 -19.04
N LEU A 274 1.80 13.44 -18.89
CA LEU A 274 2.42 12.84 -17.71
C LEU A 274 2.16 13.66 -16.45
N SER A 275 2.22 14.98 -16.55
CA SER A 275 1.92 15.89 -15.43
C SER A 275 0.45 15.79 -15.02
N ALA A 276 -0.46 15.81 -15.98
CA ALA A 276 -1.89 15.63 -15.74
C ALA A 276 -2.20 14.26 -15.11
N ALA A 277 -1.61 13.19 -15.66
CA ALA A 277 -1.77 11.83 -15.12
C ALA A 277 -1.23 11.73 -13.69
N THR A 278 -0.09 12.38 -13.40
CA THR A 278 0.49 12.42 -12.04
C THR A 278 -0.43 13.15 -11.06
N PHE A 279 -1.05 14.25 -11.47
CA PHE A 279 -2.02 14.96 -10.63
C PHE A 279 -3.24 14.09 -10.34
N VAL A 280 -3.84 13.49 -11.38
CA VAL A 280 -5.00 12.59 -11.24
C VAL A 280 -4.66 11.38 -10.36
N ASP A 281 -3.50 10.79 -10.57
CA ASP A 281 -2.98 9.68 -9.74
C ASP A 281 -2.91 10.07 -8.27
N ASN A 282 -2.31 11.22 -7.95
CA ASN A 282 -2.21 11.70 -6.58
C ASN A 282 -3.59 11.92 -5.93
N VAL A 283 -4.56 12.47 -6.67
CA VAL A 283 -5.94 12.66 -6.20
C VAL A 283 -6.63 11.32 -5.94
N LEU A 284 -6.52 10.37 -6.87
CA LEU A 284 -7.15 9.05 -6.76
C LEU A 284 -6.54 8.22 -5.61
N LEU A 285 -5.21 8.25 -5.49
CA LEU A 285 -4.52 7.59 -4.39
C LEU A 285 -4.87 8.24 -3.05
N ALA A 286 -4.89 9.58 -2.96
CA ALA A 286 -5.29 10.28 -1.74
C ALA A 286 -6.74 9.95 -1.35
N ALA A 287 -7.66 9.86 -2.32
CA ALA A 287 -9.04 9.43 -2.07
C ALA A 287 -9.11 8.01 -1.52
N GLY A 288 -8.35 7.09 -2.13
CA GLY A 288 -8.21 5.72 -1.64
C GLY A 288 -7.61 5.67 -0.24
N MET A 289 -6.54 6.43 0.01
CA MET A 289 -5.84 6.49 1.30
C MET A 289 -6.73 7.07 2.40
N PHE A 290 -7.49 8.15 2.12
CA PHE A 290 -8.47 8.68 3.06
C PHE A 290 -9.51 7.63 3.42
N ALA A 291 -10.07 6.95 2.42
CA ALA A 291 -11.05 5.89 2.62
C ALA A 291 -10.48 4.71 3.43
N LEU A 292 -9.25 4.29 3.16
CA LEU A 292 -8.56 3.26 3.96
C LEU A 292 -8.30 3.75 5.39
N GLY A 293 -7.94 5.03 5.56
CA GLY A 293 -7.80 5.66 6.87
C GLY A 293 -9.08 5.53 7.69
N THR A 294 -10.26 5.72 7.09
CA THR A 294 -11.54 5.58 7.80
C THR A 294 -11.83 4.15 8.29
N ALA A 295 -11.17 3.14 7.74
CA ALA A 295 -11.25 1.76 8.24
C ALA A 295 -10.33 1.53 9.47
N VAL A 296 -9.33 2.39 9.71
CA VAL A 296 -8.39 2.26 10.83
C VAL A 296 -9.06 2.69 12.13
N ARG A 297 -9.53 1.73 12.90
CA ARG A 297 -10.08 1.95 14.24
C ARG A 297 -9.02 1.63 15.30
N LEU A 298 -8.44 2.66 15.91
CA LEU A 298 -7.40 2.51 16.94
C LEU A 298 -7.81 1.58 18.08
N ARG A 299 -9.08 1.68 18.52
CA ARG A 299 -9.64 0.81 19.57
C ARG A 299 -9.64 -0.67 19.12
N SER A 300 -9.97 -0.96 17.86
CA SER A 300 -9.91 -2.33 17.31
C SER A 300 -8.46 -2.81 17.21
N LEU A 301 -7.55 -1.93 16.78
CA LEU A 301 -6.14 -2.24 16.65
C LEU A 301 -5.50 -2.60 18.02
N ILE A 302 -5.80 -1.83 19.06
CA ILE A 302 -5.34 -2.11 20.44
C ILE A 302 -5.98 -3.41 20.97
N ARG A 303 -7.25 -3.66 20.64
CA ARG A 303 -7.96 -4.90 21.02
C ARG A 303 -7.54 -6.13 20.22
N SER A 304 -6.86 -5.97 19.09
CA SER A 304 -6.37 -7.09 18.28
C SER A 304 -5.38 -7.99 19.02
N GLY A 305 -4.92 -7.53 20.17
CA GLY A 305 -4.00 -8.26 21.02
C GLY A 305 -2.52 -7.98 20.70
N PRO A 306 -1.64 -8.27 21.66
CA PRO A 306 -0.21 -7.98 21.55
C PRO A 306 0.47 -8.79 20.43
N ALA A 307 -0.06 -9.98 20.10
CA ALA A 307 0.49 -10.85 19.05
C ALA A 307 0.45 -10.20 17.66
N VAL A 308 -0.64 -9.49 17.35
CA VAL A 308 -0.82 -8.83 16.05
C VAL A 308 0.09 -7.61 15.91
N LEU A 309 0.21 -6.81 16.97
CA LEU A 309 1.15 -5.67 17.02
C LEU A 309 2.60 -6.15 16.95
N LEU A 310 2.93 -7.21 17.67
CA LEU A 310 4.26 -7.82 17.65
C LEU A 310 4.60 -8.37 16.27
N LEU A 311 3.64 -9.00 15.59
CA LEU A 311 3.82 -9.45 14.21
C LEU A 311 4.18 -8.28 13.27
N GLY A 312 3.47 -7.15 13.37
CA GLY A 312 3.76 -5.95 12.59
C GLY A 312 5.16 -5.38 12.88
N LEU A 313 5.51 -5.29 14.18
CA LEU A 313 6.83 -4.82 14.61
C LEU A 313 7.95 -5.71 14.07
N LEU A 314 7.87 -7.02 14.32
CA LEU A 314 8.89 -7.97 13.87
C LEU A 314 9.02 -7.99 12.35
N SER A 315 7.90 -7.95 11.62
CA SER A 315 7.92 -7.92 10.15
C SER A 315 8.59 -6.65 9.61
N THR A 316 8.31 -5.50 10.22
CA THR A 316 8.99 -4.23 9.88
C THR A 316 10.47 -4.30 10.20
N THR A 317 10.84 -4.83 11.38
CA THR A 317 12.24 -5.00 11.76
C THR A 317 12.97 -5.91 10.78
N VAL A 318 12.35 -7.03 10.40
CA VAL A 318 12.94 -7.97 9.41
C VAL A 318 13.28 -7.26 8.11
N ILE A 319 12.32 -6.54 7.51
CA ILE A 319 12.57 -5.89 6.22
C ILE A 319 13.57 -4.74 6.34
N VAL A 320 13.51 -3.95 7.41
CA VAL A 320 14.43 -2.82 7.65
C VAL A 320 15.86 -3.33 7.81
N VAL A 321 16.08 -4.37 8.63
CA VAL A 321 17.40 -4.95 8.86
C VAL A 321 17.91 -5.67 7.62
N LEU A 322 17.07 -6.47 6.96
CA LEU A 322 17.44 -7.20 5.75
C LEU A 322 17.91 -6.26 4.64
N VAL A 323 17.15 -5.20 4.37
CA VAL A 323 17.50 -4.24 3.30
C VAL A 323 18.72 -3.42 3.71
N LEU A 324 18.86 -3.02 4.98
CA LEU A 324 20.06 -2.34 5.47
C LEU A 324 21.31 -3.20 5.24
N THR A 325 21.26 -4.44 5.72
CA THR A 325 22.39 -5.38 5.58
C THR A 325 22.72 -5.62 4.11
N GLY A 326 21.69 -5.87 3.27
CA GLY A 326 21.90 -6.05 1.84
C GLY A 326 22.50 -4.80 1.16
N THR A 327 22.02 -3.61 1.53
CA THR A 327 22.57 -2.35 1.00
C THR A 327 24.04 -2.15 1.36
N VAL A 328 24.42 -2.47 2.59
CA VAL A 328 25.84 -2.37 3.06
C VAL A 328 26.72 -3.40 2.35
N LEU A 329 26.21 -4.61 2.05
CA LEU A 329 26.96 -5.67 1.37
C LEU A 329 27.17 -5.41 -0.13
N ILE A 330 26.26 -4.67 -0.76
CA ILE A 330 26.31 -4.33 -2.18
C ILE A 330 27.31 -3.17 -2.44
N GLY A 331 27.61 -2.38 -1.44
CA GLY A 331 28.57 -1.28 -1.55
C GLY A 331 27.98 0.07 -1.35
#